data_7bb8eafdd2fba82718ab52751355533e
#
_entry.id   7bb8eafdd2fba82718ab52751355533e
#
_cell.length_a   1.000
_cell.length_b   1.000
_cell.length_c   1.000
_cell.angle_alpha   90.00
_cell.angle_beta   90.00
_cell.angle_gamma   90.00
#
_symmetry.space_group_name_H-M   'P 1'
#
loop_
_entity.id
_entity.type
_entity.pdbx_description
1 polymer ?
#
loop_
_entity_poly.entity_id
_entity_poly.type
_entity_poly.pdbx_seq_one_letter_code
_entity_poly.pdbx_strand_id
1 'polypeptide(L)'
;MSTWARRGLAPVHVVPLQGWTAVLPAGPSRARPPYDDTLKTLAGRHVASRLCSAIGLFAVDGNAVVTVHPSGWRAVPRWFVWSPGQGLVRPPHLAAGRPADLVAAAGARGEAARRGVLDLLVDGCGDAHGVLGHLMALLSLPGSDLLDGDQDPAAAQGSTLVEPDEHHVARFDRVTSDQARHRAEMEED
;
A
#
# COMPACT_ATOMS: atom_id res chain seq x y z
N MET A 1 8.16 -6.11 -11.47
CA MET A 1 8.23 -5.30 -10.22
C MET A 1 9.43 -4.36 -10.17
N SER A 2 10.64 -4.74 -10.61
CA SER A 2 11.84 -3.89 -10.52
C SER A 2 11.70 -2.50 -11.20
N THR A 3 11.05 -2.40 -12.37
CA THR A 3 10.83 -1.11 -13.04
C THR A 3 9.86 -0.21 -12.25
N TRP A 4 8.82 -0.79 -11.66
CA TRP A 4 7.91 -0.05 -10.79
C TRP A 4 8.68 0.44 -9.54
N ALA A 5 9.45 -0.41 -8.89
CA ALA A 5 10.24 -0.06 -7.72
C ALA A 5 11.24 1.09 -8.02
N ARG A 6 12.01 1.01 -9.10
CA ARG A 6 12.96 2.07 -9.52
C ARG A 6 12.30 3.43 -9.77
N ARG A 7 11.05 3.45 -10.23
CA ARG A 7 10.26 4.68 -10.38
C ARG A 7 9.59 5.11 -9.09
N GLY A 8 9.98 4.55 -7.93
CA GLY A 8 9.56 4.96 -6.61
C GLY A 8 10.30 6.18 -6.11
N LEU A 9 9.97 6.58 -4.89
CA LEU A 9 10.60 7.68 -4.18
C LEU A 9 11.47 7.18 -3.03
N ALA A 10 11.37 5.91 -2.67
CA ALA A 10 12.09 5.29 -1.57
C ALA A 10 12.77 3.99 -2.01
N PRO A 11 13.89 3.61 -1.36
CA PRO A 11 14.47 2.28 -1.52
C PRO A 11 13.52 1.23 -0.98
N VAL A 12 13.44 0.09 -1.66
CA VAL A 12 12.57 -1.02 -1.29
C VAL A 12 13.25 -2.36 -1.46
N HIS A 13 12.91 -3.31 -0.59
CA HIS A 13 13.18 -4.72 -0.81
C HIS A 13 12.06 -5.35 -1.65
N VAL A 14 12.43 -6.05 -2.70
CA VAL A 14 11.53 -6.87 -3.52
C VAL A 14 11.79 -8.33 -3.17
N VAL A 15 10.82 -8.94 -2.50
CA VAL A 15 10.93 -10.31 -1.97
C VAL A 15 9.96 -11.23 -2.72
N PRO A 16 10.47 -12.26 -3.41
CA PRO A 16 9.61 -13.27 -4.01
C PRO A 16 8.98 -14.13 -2.90
N LEU A 17 7.67 -14.29 -2.96
CA LEU A 17 6.90 -15.17 -2.09
C LEU A 17 6.13 -16.18 -2.94
N GLN A 18 5.57 -17.22 -2.30
CA GLN A 18 4.81 -18.23 -3.01
C GLN A 18 3.58 -17.62 -3.73
N GLY A 19 3.67 -17.52 -5.06
CA GLY A 19 2.60 -16.94 -5.89
C GLY A 19 2.50 -15.40 -5.84
N TRP A 20 3.34 -14.73 -5.03
CA TRP A 20 3.32 -13.28 -4.80
C TRP A 20 4.71 -12.67 -4.89
N THR A 21 4.74 -11.35 -4.94
CA THR A 21 5.95 -10.57 -4.75
C THR A 21 5.63 -9.50 -3.71
N ALA A 22 6.31 -9.53 -2.58
CA ALA A 22 6.23 -8.47 -1.59
C ALA A 22 7.19 -7.33 -1.95
N VAL A 23 6.77 -6.11 -1.63
CA VAL A 23 7.61 -4.90 -1.73
C VAL A 23 7.55 -4.20 -0.38
N LEU A 24 8.68 -4.11 0.27
CA LEU A 24 8.81 -3.55 1.62
C LEU A 24 9.74 -2.35 1.62
N PRO A 25 9.47 -1.33 2.46
CA PRO A 25 10.39 -0.20 2.59
C PRO A 25 11.76 -0.67 3.10
N ALA A 26 12.83 -0.10 2.54
CA ALA A 26 14.22 -0.37 2.93
C ALA A 26 14.92 0.88 3.47
N GLY A 27 14.23 2.00 3.54
CA GLY A 27 14.76 3.27 4.04
C GLY A 27 13.78 4.42 3.81
N PRO A 28 14.18 5.64 4.19
CA PRO A 28 13.35 6.83 4.04
C PRO A 28 13.14 7.19 2.56
N SER A 29 12.07 7.90 2.27
CA SER A 29 11.84 8.50 0.97
C SER A 29 12.97 9.48 0.63
N ARG A 30 13.37 9.52 -0.64
CA ARG A 30 14.37 10.46 -1.17
C ARG A 30 13.74 11.77 -1.66
N ALA A 31 12.40 11.84 -1.68
CA ALA A 31 11.67 13.05 -2.06
C ALA A 31 11.62 14.06 -0.90
N ARG A 32 11.41 15.33 -1.25
CA ARG A 32 11.26 16.41 -0.28
C ARG A 32 9.90 16.36 0.43
N PRO A 33 9.79 16.94 1.65
CA PRO A 33 8.50 17.11 2.30
C PRO A 33 7.45 17.79 1.37
N PRO A 34 6.19 17.37 1.44
CA PRO A 34 5.61 16.41 2.38
C PRO A 34 5.67 14.94 1.92
N TYR A 35 6.55 14.58 0.97
CA TYR A 35 6.68 13.24 0.38
C TYR A 35 7.89 12.46 0.93
N ASP A 36 8.40 12.84 2.07
CA ASP A 36 9.53 12.23 2.80
C ASP A 36 9.15 10.98 3.59
N ASP A 37 7.85 10.76 3.84
CA ASP A 37 7.33 9.54 4.48
C ASP A 37 7.17 8.40 3.47
N THR A 38 7.97 7.35 3.64
CA THR A 38 7.99 6.19 2.74
C THR A 38 6.66 5.43 2.72
N LEU A 39 6.02 5.22 3.88
CA LEU A 39 4.77 4.47 3.95
C LEU A 39 3.64 5.22 3.25
N LYS A 40 3.54 6.52 3.49
CA LYS A 40 2.54 7.38 2.84
C LYS A 40 2.74 7.42 1.32
N THR A 41 4.00 7.53 0.87
CA THR A 41 4.31 7.54 -0.56
C THR A 41 4.03 6.19 -1.23
N LEU A 42 4.33 5.06 -0.57
CA LEU A 42 4.01 3.73 -1.07
C LEU A 42 2.49 3.49 -1.09
N ALA A 43 1.78 3.87 -0.02
CA ALA A 43 0.33 3.72 0.07
C ALA A 43 -0.40 4.50 -1.04
N GLY A 44 0.02 5.74 -1.31
CA GLY A 44 -0.56 6.58 -2.36
C GLY A 44 -0.18 6.16 -3.79
N ARG A 45 0.77 5.25 -3.95
CA ARG A 45 1.34 4.94 -5.25
C ARG A 45 0.54 3.91 -6.03
N HIS A 46 0.08 4.30 -7.21
CA HIS A 46 -0.67 3.41 -8.09
C HIS A 46 0.20 2.27 -8.64
N VAL A 47 -0.31 1.05 -8.55
CA VAL A 47 0.26 -0.14 -9.19
C VAL A 47 -0.53 -0.46 -10.44
N ALA A 48 -0.04 0.02 -11.58
CA ALA A 48 -0.65 -0.32 -12.87
C ALA A 48 -0.23 -1.73 -13.28
N SER A 49 -1.13 -2.68 -13.19
CA SER A 49 -0.92 -4.02 -13.70
C SER A 49 -2.07 -4.45 -14.60
N ARG A 50 -1.73 -4.98 -15.78
CA ARG A 50 -2.72 -5.56 -16.70
C ARG A 50 -2.96 -7.04 -16.40
N LEU A 51 -2.05 -7.69 -15.69
CA LEU A 51 -2.00 -9.14 -15.55
C LEU A 51 -2.39 -9.64 -14.16
N CYS A 52 -2.10 -8.86 -13.13
CA CYS A 52 -2.36 -9.26 -11.74
C CYS A 52 -2.87 -8.08 -10.92
N SER A 53 -3.64 -8.37 -9.90
CA SER A 53 -4.00 -7.40 -8.86
C SER A 53 -2.83 -7.18 -7.90
N ALA A 54 -2.81 -6.03 -7.22
CA ALA A 54 -1.90 -5.79 -6.12
C ALA A 54 -2.68 -5.35 -4.87
N ILE A 55 -2.18 -5.72 -3.71
CA ILE A 55 -2.72 -5.33 -2.40
C ILE A 55 -1.60 -4.62 -1.66
N GLY A 56 -1.88 -3.42 -1.16
CA GLY A 56 -1.00 -2.72 -0.24
C GLY A 56 -1.56 -2.82 1.18
N LEU A 57 -0.69 -3.07 2.14
CA LEU A 57 -0.99 -3.21 3.56
C LEU A 57 -0.07 -2.27 4.33
N PHE A 58 -0.61 -1.25 4.97
CA PHE A 58 0.18 -0.20 5.61
C PHE A 58 -0.38 0.14 6.99
N ALA A 59 0.50 0.23 7.97
CA ALA A 59 0.19 0.88 9.24
C ALA A 59 0.68 2.34 9.17
N VAL A 60 -0.24 3.29 9.06
CA VAL A 60 0.06 4.72 8.89
C VAL A 60 -0.68 5.53 9.94
N ASP A 61 0.05 6.32 10.71
CA ASP A 61 -0.51 7.19 11.76
C ASP A 61 -1.48 6.43 12.71
N GLY A 62 -1.14 5.18 13.06
CA GLY A 62 -1.95 4.31 13.92
C GLY A 62 -3.16 3.65 13.24
N ASN A 63 -3.38 3.89 11.96
CA ASN A 63 -4.47 3.31 11.18
C ASN A 63 -3.99 2.16 10.29
N ALA A 64 -4.83 1.15 10.09
CA ALA A 64 -4.61 0.15 9.05
C ALA A 64 -5.15 0.69 7.72
N VAL A 65 -4.26 0.87 6.76
CA VAL A 65 -4.60 1.33 5.41
C VAL A 65 -4.37 0.17 4.44
N VAL A 66 -5.43 -0.24 3.76
CA VAL A 66 -5.36 -1.28 2.73
C VAL A 66 -5.73 -0.68 1.39
N THR A 67 -4.87 -0.90 0.40
CA THR A 67 -5.12 -0.49 -0.98
C THR A 67 -5.28 -1.71 -1.87
N VAL A 68 -6.26 -1.70 -2.74
CA VAL A 68 -6.47 -2.74 -3.75
C VAL A 68 -6.34 -2.11 -5.12
N HIS A 69 -5.40 -2.60 -5.89
CA HIS A 69 -5.20 -2.22 -7.29
C HIS A 69 -5.67 -3.38 -8.17
N PRO A 70 -6.91 -3.32 -8.67
CA PRO A 70 -7.43 -4.39 -9.52
C PRO A 70 -6.62 -4.49 -10.83
N SER A 71 -6.52 -5.69 -11.38
CA SER A 71 -5.97 -5.86 -12.73
C SER A 71 -6.93 -5.28 -13.79
N GLY A 72 -6.36 -4.81 -14.89
CA GLY A 72 -7.14 -4.32 -16.02
C GLY A 72 -6.87 -2.88 -16.41
N TRP A 73 -7.39 -2.51 -17.58
CA TRP A 73 -7.25 -1.16 -18.12
C TRP A 73 -8.25 -0.22 -17.44
N ARG A 74 -7.79 0.94 -16.94
CA ARG A 74 -8.58 1.94 -16.18
C ARG A 74 -9.11 1.45 -14.83
N ALA A 75 -8.50 0.41 -14.27
CA ALA A 75 -8.84 -0.01 -12.91
C ALA A 75 -8.47 1.09 -11.91
N VAL A 76 -9.44 1.49 -11.08
CA VAL A 76 -9.25 2.53 -10.08
C VAL A 76 -8.89 1.85 -8.76
N PRO A 77 -7.83 2.30 -8.06
CA PRO A 77 -7.49 1.80 -6.74
C PRO A 77 -8.66 1.94 -5.77
N ARG A 78 -8.81 0.96 -4.90
CA ARG A 78 -9.81 0.92 -3.83
C ARG A 78 -9.11 1.02 -2.49
N TRP A 79 -9.73 1.70 -1.54
CA TRP A 79 -9.15 2.00 -0.24
C TRP A 79 -10.02 1.48 0.88
N PHE A 80 -9.37 0.93 1.88
CA PHE A 80 -9.95 0.63 3.18
C PHE A 80 -9.07 1.32 4.21
N VAL A 81 -9.68 2.10 5.07
CA VAL A 81 -8.99 2.73 6.19
C VAL A 81 -9.72 2.29 7.45
N TRP A 82 -9.01 1.62 8.31
CA TRP A 82 -9.52 1.18 9.59
C TRP A 82 -8.80 1.93 10.71
N SER A 83 -9.55 2.49 11.63
CA SER A 83 -9.03 3.22 12.80
C SER A 83 -9.40 2.51 14.09
N PRO A 84 -8.48 2.42 15.07
CA PRO A 84 -8.79 1.88 16.38
C PRO A 84 -9.98 2.59 17.01
N GLY A 85 -10.95 1.82 17.53
CA GLY A 85 -12.15 2.33 18.17
C GLY A 85 -13.21 2.94 17.25
N GLN A 86 -12.92 3.13 15.96
CA GLN A 86 -13.89 3.63 14.96
C GLN A 86 -14.26 2.58 13.91
N GLY A 87 -13.40 1.55 13.75
CA GLY A 87 -13.57 0.56 12.69
C GLY A 87 -13.27 1.14 11.30
N LEU A 88 -14.05 0.73 10.30
CA LEU A 88 -13.89 1.16 8.92
C LEU A 88 -14.29 2.63 8.72
N VAL A 89 -13.32 3.46 8.39
CA VAL A 89 -13.49 4.89 8.07
C VAL A 89 -13.52 5.09 6.57
N ARG A 90 -14.33 6.03 6.10
CA ARG A 90 -14.40 6.41 4.68
C ARG A 90 -13.80 7.80 4.47
N PRO A 91 -12.51 7.91 4.11
CA PRO A 91 -11.91 9.18 3.83
C PRO A 91 -12.58 9.85 2.62
N PRO A 92 -12.79 11.17 2.65
CA PRO A 92 -13.28 11.90 1.49
C PRO A 92 -12.29 11.78 0.33
N HIS A 93 -12.79 11.79 -0.89
CA HIS A 93 -12.02 11.75 -2.14
C HIS A 93 -11.28 10.42 -2.44
N LEU A 94 -11.34 9.41 -1.58
CA LEU A 94 -10.82 8.08 -1.87
C LEU A 94 -11.95 7.13 -2.29
N ALA A 95 -11.71 6.34 -3.33
CA ALA A 95 -12.67 5.33 -3.77
C ALA A 95 -12.70 4.18 -2.76
N ALA A 96 -13.77 4.11 -1.96
CA ALA A 96 -13.92 3.06 -0.96
C ALA A 96 -13.94 1.66 -1.59
N GLY A 97 -13.21 0.73 -0.99
CA GLY A 97 -13.20 -0.68 -1.35
C GLY A 97 -14.42 -1.41 -0.81
N ARG A 98 -14.76 -2.52 -1.47
CA ARG A 98 -15.73 -3.51 -1.00
C ARG A 98 -14.99 -4.78 -0.59
N PRO A 99 -15.45 -5.55 0.42
CA PRO A 99 -14.84 -6.83 0.77
C PRO A 99 -14.61 -7.75 -0.43
N ALA A 100 -15.52 -7.72 -1.41
CA ALA A 100 -15.38 -8.49 -2.65
C ALA A 100 -14.16 -8.09 -3.49
N ASP A 101 -13.78 -6.80 -3.50
CA ASP A 101 -12.62 -6.31 -4.27
C ASP A 101 -11.32 -6.90 -3.68
N LEU A 102 -11.24 -6.93 -2.35
CA LEU A 102 -10.08 -7.45 -1.63
C LEU A 102 -9.98 -8.97 -1.76
N VAL A 103 -11.09 -9.69 -1.57
CA VAL A 103 -11.17 -11.15 -1.73
C VAL A 103 -10.78 -11.55 -3.16
N ALA A 104 -11.27 -10.83 -4.17
CA ALA A 104 -10.92 -11.07 -5.57
C ALA A 104 -9.44 -10.80 -5.85
N ALA A 105 -8.88 -9.71 -5.31
CA ALA A 105 -7.46 -9.36 -5.48
C ALA A 105 -6.53 -10.39 -4.83
N ALA A 106 -6.93 -10.95 -3.69
CA ALA A 106 -6.20 -12.02 -3.00
C ALA A 106 -6.31 -13.39 -3.71
N GLY A 107 -7.15 -13.51 -4.74
CA GLY A 107 -7.43 -14.79 -5.37
C GLY A 107 -8.29 -15.73 -4.53
N ALA A 108 -8.77 -15.25 -3.39
CA ALA A 108 -9.69 -16.00 -2.53
C ALA A 108 -11.10 -16.06 -3.14
N ARG A 109 -11.91 -17.00 -2.70
CA ARG A 109 -13.27 -17.21 -3.22
C ARG A 109 -14.24 -17.52 -2.09
N GLY A 110 -15.52 -17.24 -2.33
CA GLY A 110 -16.62 -17.63 -1.47
C GLY A 110 -17.14 -16.51 -0.58
N GLU A 111 -18.38 -16.71 -0.12
CA GLU A 111 -19.09 -15.73 0.71
C GLU A 111 -18.52 -15.68 2.14
N ALA A 112 -17.98 -16.79 2.63
CA ALA A 112 -17.35 -16.85 3.94
C ALA A 112 -16.14 -15.90 4.05
N ALA A 113 -15.27 -15.86 3.01
CA ALA A 113 -14.13 -14.94 2.98
C ALA A 113 -14.59 -13.46 2.94
N ARG A 114 -15.64 -13.15 2.17
CA ARG A 114 -16.20 -11.79 2.11
C ARG A 114 -16.78 -11.36 3.44
N ARG A 115 -17.52 -12.24 4.09
CA ARG A 115 -18.12 -11.98 5.41
C ARG A 115 -17.02 -11.80 6.47
N GLY A 116 -16.02 -12.69 6.50
CA GLY A 116 -14.90 -12.56 7.43
C GLY A 116 -14.13 -11.24 7.26
N VAL A 117 -13.89 -10.79 6.01
CA VAL A 117 -13.29 -9.46 5.76
C VAL A 117 -14.20 -8.34 6.28
N LEU A 118 -15.50 -8.42 6.06
CA LEU A 118 -16.45 -7.42 6.53
C LEU A 118 -16.48 -7.36 8.06
N ASP A 119 -16.60 -8.51 8.71
CA ASP A 119 -16.67 -8.63 10.16
C ASP A 119 -15.37 -8.09 10.80
N LEU A 120 -14.20 -8.44 10.22
CA LEU A 120 -12.90 -7.91 10.68
C LEU A 120 -12.83 -6.38 10.57
N LEU A 121 -13.29 -5.81 9.47
CA LEU A 121 -13.20 -4.36 9.24
C LEU A 121 -14.25 -3.57 10.05
N VAL A 122 -15.37 -4.18 10.41
CA VAL A 122 -16.43 -3.53 11.21
C VAL A 122 -16.20 -3.73 12.70
N ASP A 123 -15.96 -4.96 13.12
CA ASP A 123 -15.90 -5.38 14.53
C ASP A 123 -14.44 -5.62 15.00
N GLY A 124 -13.46 -5.42 14.13
CA GLY A 124 -12.05 -5.62 14.48
C GLY A 124 -11.64 -4.76 15.67
N CYS A 125 -10.91 -5.36 16.57
CA CYS A 125 -10.37 -4.69 17.75
C CYS A 125 -8.84 -4.86 17.78
N GLY A 126 -8.17 -4.01 18.54
CA GLY A 126 -6.71 -4.00 18.65
C GLY A 126 -6.08 -2.82 17.93
N ASP A 127 -4.88 -3.03 17.43
CA ASP A 127 -4.13 -2.02 16.69
C ASP A 127 -4.10 -2.28 15.18
N ALA A 128 -3.51 -1.36 14.45
CA ALA A 128 -3.41 -1.42 13.00
C ALA A 128 -2.67 -2.69 12.51
N HIS A 129 -1.58 -3.09 13.16
CA HIS A 129 -0.80 -4.26 12.78
C HIS A 129 -1.59 -5.54 12.99
N GLY A 130 -2.26 -5.68 14.14
CA GLY A 130 -3.11 -6.83 14.44
C GLY A 130 -4.22 -7.03 13.41
N VAL A 131 -4.89 -5.94 13.01
CA VAL A 131 -5.93 -5.99 11.95
C VAL A 131 -5.34 -6.40 10.60
N LEU A 132 -4.18 -5.87 10.22
CA LEU A 132 -3.50 -6.25 8.97
C LEU A 132 -3.06 -7.71 8.99
N GLY A 133 -2.49 -8.21 10.10
CA GLY A 133 -2.09 -9.61 10.27
C GLY A 133 -3.29 -10.55 10.18
N HIS A 134 -4.41 -10.25 10.86
CA HIS A 134 -5.65 -11.02 10.74
C HIS A 134 -6.20 -11.02 9.31
N LEU A 135 -6.12 -9.88 8.61
CA LEU A 135 -6.55 -9.79 7.23
C LEU A 135 -5.70 -10.68 6.30
N MET A 136 -4.37 -10.69 6.50
CA MET A 136 -3.47 -11.57 5.75
C MET A 136 -3.81 -13.05 6.00
N ALA A 137 -4.01 -13.43 7.26
CA ALA A 137 -4.37 -14.80 7.62
C ALA A 137 -5.71 -15.23 6.99
N LEU A 138 -6.74 -14.38 7.08
CA LEU A 138 -8.06 -14.62 6.52
C LEU A 138 -8.04 -14.80 5.00
N LEU A 139 -7.19 -14.04 4.32
CA LEU A 139 -7.03 -14.09 2.86
C LEU A 139 -5.95 -15.07 2.40
N SER A 140 -5.30 -15.77 3.34
CA SER A 140 -4.17 -16.68 3.08
C SER A 140 -3.05 -16.01 2.27
N LEU A 141 -2.77 -14.73 2.58
CA LEU A 141 -1.66 -14.02 1.97
C LEU A 141 -0.35 -14.43 2.65
N PRO A 142 0.71 -14.72 1.87
CA PRO A 142 2.01 -15.05 2.44
C PRO A 142 2.74 -13.80 2.94
N GLY A 143 3.69 -13.98 3.87
CA GLY A 143 4.59 -12.92 4.33
C GLY A 143 4.11 -12.19 5.57
N SER A 144 3.30 -12.82 6.42
CA SER A 144 2.97 -12.29 7.75
C SER A 144 4.22 -11.95 8.56
N ASP A 145 5.22 -12.83 8.54
CA ASP A 145 6.50 -12.63 9.26
C ASP A 145 7.24 -11.36 8.81
N LEU A 146 7.06 -10.95 7.55
CA LEU A 146 7.60 -9.69 7.01
C LEU A 146 6.78 -8.48 7.47
N LEU A 147 5.47 -8.63 7.64
CA LEU A 147 4.61 -7.57 8.15
C LEU A 147 4.86 -7.33 9.64
N ASP A 148 5.00 -8.41 10.42
CA ASP A 148 5.19 -8.37 11.87
C ASP A 148 6.62 -7.98 12.26
N GLY A 149 7.56 -7.96 11.30
CA GLY A 149 8.97 -7.65 11.51
C GLY A 149 9.79 -8.81 12.09
N ASP A 150 9.21 -10.01 12.15
CA ASP A 150 9.88 -11.23 12.62
C ASP A 150 10.95 -11.70 11.62
N GLN A 151 10.76 -11.38 10.35
CA GLN A 151 11.74 -11.65 9.29
C GLN A 151 12.29 -10.34 8.71
N ASP A 152 13.62 -10.21 8.71
CA ASP A 152 14.30 -9.11 8.01
C ASP A 152 14.10 -9.26 6.49
N PRO A 153 13.48 -8.28 5.82
CA PRO A 153 13.33 -8.30 4.36
C PRO A 153 14.65 -8.43 3.60
N ALA A 154 15.76 -7.91 4.15
CA ALA A 154 17.07 -8.03 3.52
C ALA A 154 17.63 -9.46 3.56
N ALA A 155 17.28 -10.22 4.60
CA ALA A 155 17.69 -11.61 4.77
C ALA A 155 16.76 -12.62 4.10
N ALA A 156 15.60 -12.18 3.59
CA ALA A 156 14.63 -13.05 2.96
C ALA A 156 15.20 -13.66 1.66
N GLN A 157 14.91 -14.94 1.43
CA GLN A 157 15.43 -15.67 0.26
C GLN A 157 14.99 -15.01 -1.05
N GLY A 158 15.96 -14.69 -1.91
CA GLY A 158 15.71 -14.04 -3.20
C GLY A 158 15.35 -12.54 -3.09
N SER A 159 15.49 -11.96 -1.92
CA SER A 159 15.33 -10.52 -1.72
C SER A 159 16.29 -9.73 -2.60
N THR A 160 15.81 -8.62 -3.14
CA THR A 160 16.61 -7.69 -3.92
C THR A 160 16.32 -6.28 -3.46
N LEU A 161 17.35 -5.55 -3.03
CA LEU A 161 17.24 -4.11 -2.77
C LEU A 161 17.16 -3.36 -4.09
N VAL A 162 16.19 -2.49 -4.22
CA VAL A 162 15.98 -1.64 -5.39
C VAL A 162 15.99 -0.18 -4.95
N GLU A 163 17.01 0.55 -5.37
CA GLU A 163 17.10 2.00 -5.16
C GLU A 163 16.20 2.75 -6.16
N PRO A 164 15.60 3.86 -5.74
CA PRO A 164 14.88 4.74 -6.64
C PRO A 164 15.84 5.40 -7.64
N ASP A 165 15.34 5.67 -8.84
CA ASP A 165 16.05 6.42 -9.86
C ASP A 165 16.15 7.90 -9.43
N GLU A 166 17.36 8.41 -9.24
CA GLU A 166 17.61 9.78 -8.77
C GLU A 166 17.03 10.84 -9.73
N HIS A 167 17.09 10.59 -11.03
CA HIS A 167 16.52 11.48 -12.02
C HIS A 167 14.98 11.54 -11.89
N HIS A 168 14.34 10.39 -11.59
CA HIS A 168 12.92 10.32 -11.35
C HIS A 168 12.52 11.10 -10.08
N VAL A 169 13.26 10.93 -8.99
CA VAL A 169 13.04 11.66 -7.73
C VAL A 169 13.19 13.16 -7.95
N ALA A 170 14.29 13.60 -8.58
CA ALA A 170 14.51 15.02 -8.85
C ALA A 170 13.42 15.63 -9.75
N ARG A 171 12.93 14.87 -10.73
CA ARG A 171 11.80 15.31 -11.57
C ARG A 171 10.52 15.42 -10.76
N PHE A 172 10.24 14.47 -9.89
CA PHE A 172 9.07 14.47 -9.01
C PHE A 172 9.08 15.72 -8.11
N ASP A 173 10.20 15.97 -7.41
CA ASP A 173 10.35 17.13 -6.53
C ASP A 173 10.15 18.47 -7.28
N ARG A 174 10.64 18.56 -8.50
CA ARG A 174 10.44 19.77 -9.33
C ARG A 174 8.97 19.96 -9.63
N VAL A 175 8.28 18.93 -10.14
CA VAL A 175 6.86 19.03 -10.52
C VAL A 175 6.00 19.36 -9.31
N THR A 176 6.23 18.74 -8.16
CA THR A 176 5.45 19.00 -6.95
C THR A 176 5.71 20.37 -6.38
N SER A 177 6.94 20.88 -6.45
CA SER A 177 7.28 22.25 -6.03
C SER A 177 6.62 23.30 -6.93
N ASP A 178 6.60 23.07 -8.24
CA ASP A 178 5.94 23.98 -9.19
C ASP A 178 4.41 23.99 -8.97
N GLN A 179 3.81 22.82 -8.73
CA GLN A 179 2.38 22.73 -8.40
C GLN A 179 2.02 23.42 -7.08
N ALA A 180 2.89 23.29 -6.05
CA ALA A 180 2.67 23.96 -4.77
C ALA A 180 2.72 25.48 -4.92
N ARG A 181 3.69 25.99 -5.70
CA ARG A 181 3.82 27.43 -5.98
C ARG A 181 2.59 27.97 -6.70
N HIS A 182 2.17 27.30 -7.78
CA HIS A 182 0.99 27.71 -8.55
C HIS A 182 -0.29 27.71 -7.71
N ARG A 183 -0.45 26.77 -6.78
CA ARG A 183 -1.58 26.74 -5.87
C ARG A 183 -1.57 27.92 -4.90
N ALA A 184 -0.41 28.25 -4.33
CA ALA A 184 -0.27 29.40 -3.46
C ALA A 184 -0.61 30.72 -4.17
N GLU A 185 -0.16 30.88 -5.43
CA GLU A 185 -0.49 32.05 -6.26
C GLU A 185 -2.01 32.21 -6.51
N MET A 186 -2.73 31.07 -6.67
CA MET A 186 -4.19 31.07 -6.87
C MET A 186 -5.01 31.30 -5.60
N GLU A 187 -4.43 31.09 -4.42
CA GLU A 187 -5.08 31.35 -3.12
C GLU A 187 -4.91 32.80 -2.66
N GLU A 188 -3.96 33.54 -3.25
CA GLU A 188 -3.69 34.96 -2.96
C GLU A 188 -4.52 35.93 -3.84
N ASP A 189 -5.12 35.45 -4.93
CA ASP A 189 -6.02 36.20 -5.82
C ASP A 189 -7.50 36.04 -5.42
#